data_38711e33486bfbec4ebd51a263785c3e
#
_entry.id   38711e33486bfbec4ebd51a263785c3e
#
_cell.length_a   1.000
_cell.length_b   1.000
_cell.length_c   1.000
_cell.angle_alpha   90.00
_cell.angle_beta   90.00
_cell.angle_gamma   90.00
#
_symmetry.space_group_name_H-M   'P 1'
#
loop_
_entity.id
_entity.type
_entity.pdbx_description
1 polymer ?
#
loop_
_entity_poly.entity_id
_entity_poly.type
_entity_poly.pdbx_seq_one_letter_code
_entity_poly.pdbx_strand_id
1 'polypeptide(L)'
;MRQTIKQTTLTVLLTILCSATMSSQELLDDVISRVQFHGYAQGGFNYTHKAGEDTPTFELKRVLFWTNAQITDRWSFLFMHDFSSVVQEFYTDYRLTNNKALTVRLGQFKNGLSYENPLSPTSMEAIDVYSEGVTYLTGCGSDPLLGVQYGRDLGLSLFGETNNGKLRYEVDIMNGQGINKRDGNKEKDFIGRLEFRPVKGLNLIATGQIGRGHAIASSLYMGTDENGDPLIKEGDNYRRNRWTAGFDYKSKAFNVHGEYLEGKDASVTSRGAYVTGNVPLGKGVDIVGSYDFFNFNTALGMDQHKVIAGLQYWFYKKCRLQLQYVYKSAYTTKTEFIHGANHAIMAQMQIRLDYAGKKK
;
A
#
# COMPACT_ATOMS: atom_id res chain seq x y z
N MET A 1 -40.75 -17.20 -29.39
CA MET A 1 -40.53 -16.14 -28.39
C MET A 1 -39.06 -15.93 -27.95
N ARG A 2 -38.21 -16.94 -27.73
CA ARG A 2 -36.79 -16.75 -27.37
C ARG A 2 -35.85 -16.25 -28.49
N GLN A 3 -36.16 -16.50 -29.76
CA GLN A 3 -35.35 -16.01 -30.88
C GLN A 3 -35.62 -14.53 -31.21
N THR A 4 -36.82 -14.04 -31.02
CA THR A 4 -37.20 -12.63 -31.26
C THR A 4 -36.55 -11.68 -30.28
N ILE A 5 -36.41 -12.11 -29.01
CA ILE A 5 -35.75 -11.29 -27.97
C ILE A 5 -34.25 -11.13 -28.24
N LYS A 6 -33.56 -12.18 -28.74
CA LYS A 6 -32.12 -12.08 -29.08
C LYS A 6 -31.85 -11.16 -30.28
N GLN A 7 -32.74 -11.15 -31.26
CA GLN A 7 -32.61 -10.25 -32.42
C GLN A 7 -32.88 -8.79 -32.05
N THR A 8 -33.87 -8.52 -31.21
CA THR A 8 -34.19 -7.16 -30.76
C THR A 8 -33.05 -6.57 -29.89
N THR A 9 -32.45 -7.37 -29.00
CA THR A 9 -31.33 -6.92 -28.16
C THR A 9 -30.07 -6.64 -29.00
N LEU A 10 -29.78 -7.46 -30.01
CA LEU A 10 -28.64 -7.26 -30.89
C LEU A 10 -28.84 -6.01 -31.78
N THR A 11 -30.08 -5.77 -32.27
CA THR A 11 -30.42 -4.58 -33.08
C THR A 11 -30.33 -3.30 -32.24
N VAL A 12 -30.78 -3.30 -30.98
CA VAL A 12 -30.66 -2.15 -30.07
C VAL A 12 -29.19 -1.86 -29.73
N LEU A 13 -28.35 -2.88 -29.51
CA LEU A 13 -26.90 -2.68 -29.32
C LEU A 13 -26.22 -2.12 -30.59
N LEU A 14 -26.58 -2.60 -31.77
CA LEU A 14 -26.07 -2.09 -33.05
C LEU A 14 -26.56 -0.65 -33.35
N THR A 15 -27.79 -0.30 -32.98
CA THR A 15 -28.34 1.05 -33.20
C THR A 15 -27.71 2.07 -32.25
N ILE A 16 -27.37 1.69 -31.03
CA ILE A 16 -26.63 2.53 -30.10
C ILE A 16 -25.18 2.77 -30.57
N LEU A 17 -24.57 1.79 -31.26
CA LEU A 17 -23.24 1.92 -31.87
C LEU A 17 -23.25 2.77 -33.16
N CYS A 18 -24.38 2.87 -33.87
CA CYS A 18 -24.50 3.62 -35.14
C CYS A 18 -24.99 5.07 -35.00
N SER A 19 -25.39 5.52 -33.82
CA SER A 19 -25.85 6.90 -33.60
C SER A 19 -24.74 7.91 -33.24
N ALA A 20 -23.49 7.49 -33.14
CA ALA A 20 -22.36 8.39 -33.00
C ALA A 20 -21.81 8.72 -34.40
N THR A 21 -22.01 9.94 -34.85
CA THR A 21 -21.47 10.49 -36.12
C THR A 21 -19.96 10.71 -36.11
N MET A 22 -19.25 10.10 -35.19
CA MET A 22 -17.77 10.13 -35.13
C MET A 22 -17.22 9.07 -36.09
N SER A 23 -16.18 9.41 -36.82
CA SER A 23 -15.40 8.42 -37.58
C SER A 23 -14.79 7.41 -36.61
N SER A 24 -14.53 6.19 -37.04
CA SER A 24 -13.87 5.18 -36.20
C SER A 24 -12.53 5.65 -35.68
N GLN A 25 -11.85 6.51 -36.40
CA GLN A 25 -10.60 7.12 -36.02
C GLN A 25 -10.78 8.16 -34.91
N GLU A 26 -11.79 9.01 -34.99
CA GLU A 26 -12.11 10.02 -33.95
C GLU A 26 -12.55 9.36 -32.66
N LEU A 27 -13.36 8.29 -32.74
CA LEU A 27 -13.76 7.50 -31.58
C LEU A 27 -12.57 6.85 -30.89
N LEU A 28 -11.65 6.28 -31.67
CA LEU A 28 -10.41 5.66 -31.17
C LEU A 28 -9.49 6.71 -30.53
N ASP A 29 -9.32 7.86 -31.17
CA ASP A 29 -8.53 8.97 -30.65
C ASP A 29 -9.09 9.53 -29.35
N ASP A 30 -10.43 9.64 -29.22
CA ASP A 30 -11.08 10.06 -27.97
C ASP A 30 -10.86 9.04 -26.84
N VAL A 31 -11.08 7.76 -27.09
CA VAL A 31 -10.83 6.69 -26.12
C VAL A 31 -9.36 6.67 -25.69
N ILE A 32 -8.43 6.71 -26.64
CA ILE A 32 -6.99 6.70 -26.33
C ILE A 32 -6.60 7.93 -25.50
N SER A 33 -7.19 9.10 -25.75
CA SER A 33 -6.90 10.33 -25.01
C SER A 33 -7.32 10.27 -23.52
N ARG A 34 -8.31 9.43 -23.21
CA ARG A 34 -8.89 9.27 -21.87
C ARG A 34 -8.29 8.13 -21.07
N VAL A 35 -7.49 7.26 -21.71
CA VAL A 35 -6.90 6.09 -21.07
C VAL A 35 -5.39 6.30 -20.90
N GLN A 36 -4.91 6.02 -19.71
CA GLN A 36 -3.49 6.07 -19.37
C GLN A 36 -3.03 4.67 -18.97
N PHE A 37 -1.91 4.24 -19.49
CA PHE A 37 -1.30 2.97 -19.18
C PHE A 37 0.00 3.18 -18.40
N HIS A 38 0.15 2.42 -17.36
CA HIS A 38 1.32 2.49 -16.49
C HIS A 38 1.79 1.09 -16.14
N GLY A 39 3.06 0.98 -15.83
CA GLY A 39 3.60 -0.25 -15.34
C GLY A 39 4.97 -0.07 -14.71
N TYR A 40 5.33 -0.98 -13.84
CA TYR A 40 6.70 -1.11 -13.37
C TYR A 40 7.06 -2.55 -13.03
N ALA A 41 8.34 -2.86 -13.12
CA ALA A 41 8.91 -4.10 -12.64
C ALA A 41 10.05 -3.79 -11.66
N GLN A 42 10.14 -4.59 -10.61
CA GLN A 42 11.22 -4.57 -9.62
C GLN A 42 11.71 -5.99 -9.40
N GLY A 43 13.01 -6.20 -9.54
CA GLY A 43 13.67 -7.47 -9.32
C GLY A 43 15.16 -7.29 -9.16
N GLY A 44 15.84 -8.30 -8.68
CA GLY A 44 17.27 -8.21 -8.43
C GLY A 44 17.83 -9.41 -7.70
N PHE A 45 18.86 -9.16 -6.91
CA PHE A 45 19.57 -10.15 -6.13
C PHE A 45 19.46 -9.84 -4.64
N ASN A 46 19.22 -10.86 -3.84
CA ASN A 46 19.18 -10.80 -2.41
C ASN A 46 20.11 -11.88 -1.83
N TYR A 47 21.09 -11.46 -1.02
CA TYR A 47 21.88 -12.34 -0.20
C TYR A 47 21.49 -12.12 1.26
N THR A 48 21.02 -13.15 1.92
CA THR A 48 20.59 -13.12 3.33
C THR A 48 21.40 -14.10 4.13
N HIS A 49 21.96 -13.61 5.26
CA HIS A 49 22.57 -14.43 6.30
C HIS A 49 21.68 -14.43 7.54
N LYS A 50 21.12 -15.57 7.89
CA LYS A 50 20.23 -15.74 9.04
C LYS A 50 20.47 -17.08 9.73
N ALA A 51 20.67 -17.05 11.06
CA ALA A 51 20.87 -18.24 11.89
C ALA A 51 21.99 -19.16 11.42
N GLY A 52 23.06 -18.60 10.83
CA GLY A 52 24.20 -19.35 10.29
C GLY A 52 24.00 -19.92 8.88
N GLU A 53 22.87 -19.63 8.24
CA GLU A 53 22.58 -20.05 6.87
C GLU A 53 22.65 -18.87 5.90
N ASP A 54 23.25 -19.12 4.75
CA ASP A 54 23.37 -18.17 3.64
C ASP A 54 22.35 -18.49 2.55
N THR A 55 21.56 -17.52 2.14
CA THR A 55 20.56 -17.68 1.09
C THR A 55 20.77 -16.66 -0.01
N PRO A 56 21.62 -16.93 -1.02
CA PRO A 56 21.72 -16.11 -2.23
C PRO A 56 20.57 -16.44 -3.18
N THR A 57 19.83 -15.42 -3.64
CA THR A 57 18.73 -15.65 -4.58
C THR A 57 18.53 -14.47 -5.54
N PHE A 58 18.19 -14.77 -6.80
CA PHE A 58 17.58 -13.79 -7.69
C PHE A 58 16.07 -13.84 -7.51
N GLU A 59 15.46 -12.67 -7.45
CA GLU A 59 14.02 -12.56 -7.23
C GLU A 59 13.38 -11.53 -8.15
N LEU A 60 12.14 -11.82 -8.56
CA LEU A 60 11.24 -10.88 -9.19
C LEU A 60 10.21 -10.46 -8.13
N LYS A 61 10.38 -9.25 -7.60
CA LYS A 61 9.54 -8.79 -6.48
C LYS A 61 8.15 -8.38 -6.93
N ARG A 62 8.04 -7.66 -8.05
CA ARG A 62 6.77 -7.08 -8.54
C ARG A 62 6.82 -6.84 -10.03
N VAL A 63 5.70 -7.12 -10.69
CA VAL A 63 5.45 -6.75 -12.09
C VAL A 63 4.04 -6.18 -12.17
N LEU A 64 3.91 -4.88 -11.93
CA LEU A 64 2.61 -4.21 -11.93
C LEU A 64 2.32 -3.54 -13.26
N PHE A 65 1.09 -3.67 -13.67
CA PHE A 65 0.50 -2.91 -14.76
C PHE A 65 -0.85 -2.37 -14.32
N TRP A 66 -1.14 -1.11 -14.67
CA TRP A 66 -2.45 -0.52 -14.37
C TRP A 66 -2.89 0.45 -15.46
N THR A 67 -4.20 0.61 -15.50
CA THR A 67 -4.89 1.50 -16.42
C THR A 67 -5.74 2.48 -15.64
N ASN A 68 -5.60 3.76 -15.93
CA ASN A 68 -6.54 4.79 -15.51
C ASN A 68 -7.40 5.19 -16.71
N ALA A 69 -8.72 5.11 -16.56
CA ALA A 69 -9.66 5.57 -17.57
C ALA A 69 -10.50 6.73 -17.03
N GLN A 70 -10.44 7.89 -17.70
CA GLN A 70 -11.30 9.02 -17.40
C GLN A 70 -12.58 8.89 -18.22
N ILE A 71 -13.68 8.44 -17.59
CA ILE A 71 -14.96 8.19 -18.27
C ILE A 71 -15.66 9.51 -18.57
N THR A 72 -15.73 10.41 -17.58
CA THR A 72 -16.19 11.79 -17.72
C THR A 72 -15.27 12.72 -16.93
N ASP A 73 -15.49 14.03 -16.99
CA ASP A 73 -14.69 14.99 -16.18
C ASP A 73 -14.73 14.73 -14.68
N ARG A 74 -15.76 14.02 -14.20
CA ARG A 74 -15.96 13.71 -12.78
C ARG A 74 -15.82 12.24 -12.44
N TRP A 75 -15.85 11.34 -13.42
CA TRP A 75 -15.87 9.91 -13.20
C TRP A 75 -14.66 9.25 -13.82
N SER A 76 -13.89 8.55 -13.00
CA SER A 76 -12.73 7.77 -13.43
C SER A 76 -12.75 6.36 -12.87
N PHE A 77 -11.96 5.51 -13.48
CA PHE A 77 -11.83 4.10 -13.14
C PHE A 77 -10.36 3.71 -13.12
N LEU A 78 -9.96 2.84 -12.20
CA LEU A 78 -8.64 2.25 -12.15
C LEU A 78 -8.74 0.73 -12.06
N PHE A 79 -7.92 0.07 -12.86
CA PHE A 79 -7.61 -1.35 -12.74
C PHE A 79 -6.10 -1.54 -12.61
N MET A 80 -5.65 -2.33 -11.63
CA MET A 80 -4.25 -2.66 -11.39
C MET A 80 -4.06 -4.13 -11.11
N HIS A 81 -3.13 -4.76 -11.82
CA HIS A 81 -2.74 -6.15 -11.61
C HIS A 81 -1.25 -6.28 -11.39
N ASP A 82 -0.86 -7.12 -10.44
CA ASP A 82 0.51 -7.57 -10.25
C ASP A 82 0.65 -8.96 -10.85
N PHE A 83 1.38 -9.07 -11.96
CA PHE A 83 1.60 -10.33 -12.67
C PHE A 83 2.47 -11.31 -11.90
N SER A 84 3.12 -10.87 -10.82
CA SER A 84 3.82 -11.74 -9.88
C SER A 84 2.91 -12.26 -8.75
N SER A 85 1.67 -11.75 -8.62
CA SER A 85 0.75 -12.14 -7.53
C SER A 85 -0.73 -12.09 -7.93
N VAL A 86 -1.46 -11.01 -7.65
CA VAL A 86 -2.93 -10.94 -7.75
C VAL A 86 -3.42 -9.59 -8.29
N VAL A 87 -4.73 -9.48 -8.56
CA VAL A 87 -5.39 -8.18 -8.80
C VAL A 87 -5.20 -7.32 -7.56
N GLN A 88 -4.54 -6.17 -7.74
CA GLN A 88 -4.18 -5.26 -6.66
C GLN A 88 -5.28 -4.25 -6.39
N GLU A 89 -5.72 -3.52 -7.39
CA GLU A 89 -6.71 -2.47 -7.24
C GLU A 89 -7.72 -2.52 -8.38
N PHE A 90 -8.97 -2.29 -8.01
CA PHE A 90 -10.09 -2.18 -8.91
C PHE A 90 -11.11 -1.27 -8.28
N TYR A 91 -11.15 -0.01 -8.71
CA TYR A 91 -12.06 0.96 -8.12
C TYR A 91 -12.52 2.01 -9.11
N THR A 92 -13.59 2.70 -8.74
CA THR A 92 -14.09 3.86 -9.44
C THR A 92 -14.15 5.05 -8.51
N ASP A 93 -13.79 6.23 -9.02
CA ASP A 93 -13.86 7.52 -8.33
C ASP A 93 -14.90 8.40 -8.99
N TYR A 94 -15.78 8.98 -8.18
CA TYR A 94 -16.71 9.99 -8.64
C TYR A 94 -16.55 11.29 -7.84
N ARG A 95 -16.19 12.37 -8.54
CA ARG A 95 -16.02 13.69 -7.93
C ARG A 95 -17.39 14.33 -7.72
N LEU A 96 -17.77 14.52 -6.45
CA LEU A 96 -19.06 15.12 -6.06
C LEU A 96 -19.08 16.62 -6.24
N THR A 97 -17.93 17.29 -6.08
CA THR A 97 -17.78 18.74 -6.19
C THR A 97 -17.01 19.13 -7.46
N ASN A 98 -17.16 20.37 -7.94
CA ASN A 98 -16.41 20.87 -9.11
C ASN A 98 -14.91 21.05 -8.82
N ASN A 99 -14.53 21.19 -7.55
CA ASN A 99 -13.16 21.23 -7.08
C ASN A 99 -12.76 19.84 -6.53
N LYS A 100 -11.62 19.75 -5.87
CA LYS A 100 -11.14 18.50 -5.26
C LYS A 100 -11.63 18.29 -3.82
N ALA A 101 -12.64 19.05 -3.39
CA ALA A 101 -13.08 19.01 -2.00
C ALA A 101 -13.76 17.71 -1.61
N LEU A 102 -14.44 17.03 -2.53
CA LEU A 102 -15.09 15.77 -2.20
C LEU A 102 -15.15 14.81 -3.39
N THR A 103 -14.60 13.63 -3.18
CA THR A 103 -14.62 12.49 -4.11
C THR A 103 -15.08 11.24 -3.34
N VAL A 104 -15.90 10.44 -3.98
CA VAL A 104 -16.28 9.10 -3.52
C VAL A 104 -15.49 8.08 -4.31
N ARG A 105 -14.92 7.10 -3.64
CA ARG A 105 -14.30 5.90 -4.23
C ARG A 105 -15.08 4.66 -3.80
N LEU A 106 -15.27 3.73 -4.71
CA LEU A 106 -15.86 2.42 -4.44
C LEU A 106 -15.05 1.35 -5.13
N GLY A 107 -14.70 0.29 -4.40
CA GLY A 107 -13.97 -0.86 -4.93
C GLY A 107 -12.90 -1.38 -4.00
N GLN A 108 -11.84 -1.95 -4.58
CA GLN A 108 -10.65 -2.42 -3.86
C GLN A 108 -9.50 -1.45 -4.05
N PHE A 109 -8.95 -0.95 -2.95
CA PHE A 109 -7.88 0.03 -2.96
C PHE A 109 -7.06 -0.04 -1.65
N LYS A 110 -5.92 0.66 -1.63
CA LYS A 110 -5.10 0.80 -0.42
C LYS A 110 -5.86 1.57 0.64
N ASN A 111 -5.92 1.03 1.86
CA ASN A 111 -6.52 1.72 2.99
C ASN A 111 -5.71 2.96 3.40
N GLY A 112 -6.36 3.94 4.01
CA GLY A 112 -5.75 5.21 4.41
C GLY A 112 -4.85 5.15 5.64
N LEU A 113 -4.65 3.98 6.27
CA LEU A 113 -3.83 3.84 7.47
C LEU A 113 -2.34 3.99 7.14
N SER A 114 -1.59 4.75 7.96
CA SER A 114 -0.16 5.05 7.80
C SER A 114 0.19 6.00 6.64
N TYR A 115 1.35 6.64 6.77
CA TYR A 115 1.94 7.45 5.71
C TYR A 115 2.40 6.60 4.52
N GLU A 116 3.13 5.51 4.80
CA GLU A 116 3.75 4.71 3.75
C GLU A 116 2.76 3.87 2.94
N ASN A 117 1.70 3.34 3.57
CA ASN A 117 0.81 2.40 2.90
C ASN A 117 0.22 2.91 1.56
N PRO A 118 -0.32 4.13 1.44
CA PRO A 118 -0.85 4.63 0.16
C PRO A 118 0.21 4.88 -0.90
N LEU A 119 1.50 4.95 -0.52
CA LEU A 119 2.57 5.26 -1.46
C LEU A 119 2.86 4.10 -2.41
N SER A 120 3.37 4.45 -3.59
CA SER A 120 3.84 3.46 -4.55
C SER A 120 5.21 2.91 -4.13
N PRO A 121 5.45 1.61 -4.23
CA PRO A 121 6.79 1.04 -4.03
C PRO A 121 7.89 1.69 -4.86
N THR A 122 7.54 2.27 -6.01
CA THR A 122 8.50 2.96 -6.86
C THR A 122 8.99 4.31 -6.32
N SER A 123 8.32 4.85 -5.31
CA SER A 123 8.69 6.12 -4.64
C SER A 123 9.36 5.91 -3.28
N MET A 124 9.39 4.69 -2.77
CA MET A 124 10.01 4.38 -1.48
C MET A 124 11.51 4.18 -1.63
N GLU A 125 12.25 4.61 -0.62
CA GLU A 125 13.71 4.53 -0.58
C GLU A 125 14.20 3.10 -0.31
N ALA A 126 13.53 2.38 0.59
CA ALA A 126 13.87 1.01 0.95
C ALA A 126 13.46 0.00 -0.13
N ILE A 127 14.34 -0.98 -0.41
CA ILE A 127 14.03 -2.09 -1.33
C ILE A 127 12.91 -2.97 -0.76
N ASP A 128 12.85 -3.17 0.56
CA ASP A 128 11.74 -3.86 1.26
C ASP A 128 10.48 -2.99 1.39
N VAL A 129 10.52 -1.76 0.89
CA VAL A 129 9.44 -0.80 0.76
C VAL A 129 8.98 -0.21 2.08
N TYR A 130 8.38 -0.99 2.98
CA TYR A 130 7.70 -0.49 4.17
C TYR A 130 8.47 -0.77 5.46
N SER A 131 8.22 0.07 6.47
CA SER A 131 8.68 -0.19 7.84
C SER A 131 8.01 -1.44 8.43
N GLU A 132 8.59 -2.03 9.47
CA GLU A 132 8.03 -3.22 10.11
C GLU A 132 6.64 -2.93 10.70
N GLY A 133 6.48 -1.77 11.34
CA GLY A 133 5.20 -1.36 11.91
C GLY A 133 4.12 -1.16 10.84
N VAL A 134 4.46 -0.54 9.71
CA VAL A 134 3.52 -0.39 8.58
C VAL A 134 3.19 -1.76 7.98
N THR A 135 4.20 -2.59 7.75
CA THR A 135 4.01 -3.96 7.22
C THR A 135 3.04 -4.74 8.09
N TYR A 136 3.19 -4.67 9.41
CA TYR A 136 2.37 -5.40 10.38
C TYR A 136 0.96 -4.80 10.53
N LEU A 137 0.86 -3.48 10.81
CA LEU A 137 -0.41 -2.86 11.17
C LEU A 137 -1.32 -2.59 9.97
N THR A 138 -0.78 -2.37 8.76
CA THR A 138 -1.60 -2.12 7.57
C THR A 138 -1.85 -3.37 6.74
N GLY A 139 -1.20 -4.50 7.08
CA GLY A 139 -1.23 -5.71 6.29
C GLY A 139 -0.52 -5.58 4.94
N CYS A 140 0.44 -4.65 4.81
CA CYS A 140 1.28 -4.56 3.59
C CYS A 140 2.09 -5.83 3.36
N GLY A 141 2.46 -6.52 4.45
CA GLY A 141 3.00 -7.88 4.44
C GLY A 141 1.96 -8.91 4.87
N SER A 142 2.45 -9.96 5.52
CA SER A 142 1.60 -11.00 6.08
C SER A 142 1.13 -10.61 7.48
N ASP A 143 -0.17 -10.52 7.66
CA ASP A 143 -0.81 -10.36 8.96
C ASP A 143 -0.93 -11.75 9.61
N PRO A 144 -0.58 -11.93 10.90
CA PRO A 144 -0.58 -13.24 11.55
C PRO A 144 -1.97 -13.89 11.67
N LEU A 145 -3.04 -13.09 11.61
CA LEU A 145 -4.43 -13.55 11.74
C LEU A 145 -5.21 -13.51 10.42
N LEU A 146 -4.85 -12.62 9.50
CA LEU A 146 -5.59 -12.38 8.25
C LEU A 146 -4.80 -12.77 7.01
N GLY A 147 -3.53 -13.12 7.14
CA GLY A 147 -2.64 -13.47 6.04
C GLY A 147 -2.23 -12.26 5.19
N VAL A 148 -1.83 -12.50 3.95
CA VAL A 148 -1.34 -11.45 3.04
C VAL A 148 -2.47 -10.55 2.59
N GLN A 149 -2.32 -9.22 2.74
CA GLN A 149 -3.34 -8.22 2.40
C GLN A 149 -2.83 -7.13 1.46
N TYR A 150 -1.52 -6.95 1.32
CA TYR A 150 -0.88 -5.89 0.51
C TYR A 150 -1.36 -4.47 0.85
N GLY A 151 -1.81 -4.23 2.10
CA GLY A 151 -2.34 -2.94 2.55
C GLY A 151 -3.66 -2.51 1.90
N ARG A 152 -4.40 -3.45 1.32
CA ARG A 152 -5.62 -3.19 0.54
C ARG A 152 -6.82 -3.88 1.14
N ASP A 153 -7.99 -3.32 0.81
CA ASP A 153 -9.28 -3.92 1.18
C ASP A 153 -10.39 -3.46 0.22
N LEU A 154 -11.54 -4.09 0.32
CA LEU A 154 -12.76 -3.72 -0.39
C LEU A 154 -13.59 -2.75 0.46
N GLY A 155 -14.01 -1.64 -0.13
CA GLY A 155 -14.77 -0.66 0.62
C GLY A 155 -15.16 0.58 -0.16
N LEU A 156 -15.55 1.58 0.61
CA LEU A 156 -15.93 2.92 0.16
C LEU A 156 -15.02 3.94 0.85
N SER A 157 -14.53 4.93 0.11
CA SER A 157 -13.80 6.07 0.65
C SER A 157 -14.46 7.38 0.26
N LEU A 158 -14.46 8.31 1.21
CA LEU A 158 -14.79 9.72 1.01
C LEU A 158 -13.52 10.53 1.27
N PHE A 159 -13.00 11.21 0.28
CA PHE A 159 -11.78 11.97 0.42
C PHE A 159 -11.80 13.28 -0.35
N GLY A 160 -10.91 14.18 0.07
CA GLY A 160 -10.76 15.46 -0.58
C GLY A 160 -9.63 16.30 -0.02
N GLU A 161 -9.49 17.49 -0.59
CA GLU A 161 -8.53 18.49 -0.12
C GLU A 161 -9.15 19.91 -0.17
N THR A 162 -8.68 20.78 0.70
CA THR A 162 -9.04 22.20 0.64
C THR A 162 -8.50 22.87 -0.61
N ASN A 163 -9.15 23.96 -1.08
CA ASN A 163 -8.77 24.66 -2.30
C ASN A 163 -7.31 25.17 -2.29
N ASN A 164 -6.77 25.48 -1.11
CA ASN A 164 -5.36 25.90 -0.95
C ASN A 164 -4.39 24.71 -0.84
N GLY A 165 -4.88 23.46 -0.91
CA GLY A 165 -4.07 22.23 -0.81
C GLY A 165 -3.41 22.01 0.54
N LYS A 166 -3.74 22.80 1.58
CA LYS A 166 -3.10 22.70 2.90
C LYS A 166 -3.63 21.55 3.74
N LEU A 167 -4.89 21.17 3.55
CA LEU A 167 -5.53 20.10 4.29
C LEU A 167 -6.08 19.05 3.32
N ARG A 168 -5.69 17.80 3.49
CA ARG A 168 -6.30 16.62 2.86
C ARG A 168 -6.96 15.76 3.95
N TYR A 169 -8.09 15.21 3.64
CA TYR A 169 -8.85 14.33 4.52
C TYR A 169 -9.40 13.13 3.75
N GLU A 170 -9.55 12.03 4.47
CA GLU A 170 -10.04 10.77 3.92
C GLU A 170 -10.73 9.98 5.04
N VAL A 171 -11.86 9.38 4.74
CA VAL A 171 -12.59 8.44 5.61
C VAL A 171 -12.97 7.23 4.78
N ASP A 172 -12.50 6.06 5.21
CA ASP A 172 -12.78 4.78 4.57
C ASP A 172 -13.73 3.94 5.42
N ILE A 173 -14.61 3.21 4.74
CA ILE A 173 -15.43 2.14 5.32
C ILE A 173 -15.05 0.87 4.55
N MET A 174 -14.42 -0.09 5.25
CA MET A 174 -13.81 -1.26 4.65
C MET A 174 -14.33 -2.57 5.25
N ASN A 175 -14.23 -3.67 4.51
CA ASN A 175 -14.61 -5.00 5.03
C ASN A 175 -13.73 -5.44 6.22
N GLY A 176 -12.48 -5.00 6.31
CA GLY A 176 -11.57 -5.42 7.36
C GLY A 176 -10.93 -6.79 7.15
N GLN A 177 -11.09 -7.38 5.96
CA GLN A 177 -10.63 -8.74 5.65
C GLN A 177 -9.44 -8.78 4.68
N GLY A 178 -9.14 -7.65 4.05
CA GLY A 178 -8.02 -7.48 3.12
C GLY A 178 -8.34 -7.83 1.68
N ILE A 179 -7.27 -7.88 0.89
CA ILE A 179 -7.31 -7.95 -0.57
C ILE A 179 -8.06 -9.19 -1.09
N ASN A 180 -8.94 -8.99 -2.10
CA ASN A 180 -9.67 -10.05 -2.82
C ASN A 180 -10.49 -10.99 -1.92
N LYS A 181 -10.84 -10.56 -0.71
CA LYS A 181 -11.58 -11.37 0.25
C LYS A 181 -12.97 -10.80 0.52
N ARG A 182 -13.93 -11.69 0.67
CA ARG A 182 -15.24 -11.33 1.20
C ARG A 182 -15.11 -11.06 2.70
N ASP A 183 -16.05 -10.27 3.21
CA ASP A 183 -16.18 -10.05 4.64
C ASP A 183 -16.45 -11.37 5.39
N GLY A 184 -15.67 -11.63 6.43
CA GLY A 184 -15.82 -12.80 7.29
C GLY A 184 -16.79 -12.58 8.46
N ASN A 185 -17.17 -11.31 8.72
CA ASN A 185 -18.10 -10.93 9.76
C ASN A 185 -19.13 -9.90 9.22
N LYS A 186 -19.96 -9.31 10.08
CA LYS A 186 -20.95 -8.29 9.68
C LYS A 186 -20.47 -6.85 9.96
N GLU A 187 -19.29 -6.69 10.55
CA GLU A 187 -18.78 -5.41 11.02
C GLU A 187 -17.83 -4.82 9.96
N LYS A 188 -17.60 -3.54 10.03
CA LYS A 188 -16.73 -2.80 9.12
C LYS A 188 -15.60 -2.12 9.86
N ASP A 189 -14.48 -1.96 9.19
CA ASP A 189 -13.41 -1.09 9.63
C ASP A 189 -13.67 0.34 9.15
N PHE A 190 -13.50 1.28 10.05
CA PHE A 190 -13.53 2.71 9.78
C PHE A 190 -12.10 3.24 9.90
N ILE A 191 -11.61 3.89 8.84
CA ILE A 191 -10.27 4.45 8.79
C ILE A 191 -10.37 5.94 8.49
N GLY A 192 -9.73 6.77 9.31
CA GLY A 192 -9.61 8.19 9.11
C GLY A 192 -8.17 8.58 8.81
N ARG A 193 -7.98 9.53 7.87
CA ARG A 193 -6.69 10.11 7.53
C ARG A 193 -6.79 11.61 7.42
N LEU A 194 -5.83 12.31 8.02
CA LEU A 194 -5.68 13.76 7.95
C LEU A 194 -4.24 14.10 7.58
N GLU A 195 -4.06 14.94 6.56
CA GLU A 195 -2.76 15.48 6.18
C GLU A 195 -2.81 16.99 6.23
N PHE A 196 -1.84 17.59 6.92
CA PHE A 196 -1.70 19.04 7.02
C PHE A 196 -0.36 19.50 6.50
N ARG A 197 -0.39 20.43 5.54
CA ARG A 197 0.78 20.98 4.85
C ARG A 197 0.96 22.46 5.24
N PRO A 198 1.55 22.74 6.44
CA PRO A 198 1.67 24.10 6.97
C PRO A 198 2.58 24.98 6.13
N VAL A 199 3.71 24.43 5.66
CA VAL A 199 4.73 25.11 4.87
C VAL A 199 5.19 24.23 3.71
N LYS A 200 5.85 24.84 2.73
CA LYS A 200 6.38 24.12 1.57
C LYS A 200 7.35 23.00 1.99
N GLY A 201 7.12 21.80 1.49
CA GLY A 201 7.94 20.63 1.74
C GLY A 201 7.57 19.84 2.97
N LEU A 202 6.83 20.39 3.95
CA LEU A 202 6.40 19.69 5.15
C LEU A 202 4.95 19.21 5.03
N ASN A 203 4.73 17.93 5.29
CA ASN A 203 3.42 17.29 5.43
C ASN A 203 3.36 16.59 6.80
N LEU A 204 2.37 16.90 7.60
CA LEU A 204 2.07 16.24 8.88
C LEU A 204 0.88 15.32 8.65
N ILE A 205 0.96 14.08 9.13
CA ILE A 205 -0.02 13.05 8.86
C ILE A 205 -0.49 12.44 10.19
N ALA A 206 -1.80 12.27 10.33
CA ALA A 206 -2.39 11.48 11.40
C ALA A 206 -3.43 10.52 10.80
N THR A 207 -3.40 9.26 11.25
CA THR A 207 -4.37 8.27 10.79
C THR A 207 -4.89 7.43 11.95
N GLY A 208 -6.08 6.86 11.80
CA GLY A 208 -6.66 6.00 12.80
C GLY A 208 -7.61 4.98 12.20
N GLN A 209 -7.69 3.82 12.80
CA GLN A 209 -8.58 2.72 12.42
C GLN A 209 -9.30 2.19 13.66
N ILE A 210 -10.59 1.99 13.55
CA ILE A 210 -11.40 1.24 14.49
C ILE A 210 -12.20 0.19 13.73
N GLY A 211 -12.25 -1.05 14.23
CA GLY A 211 -12.99 -2.10 13.55
C GLY A 211 -12.82 -3.47 14.20
N ARG A 212 -13.18 -4.51 13.42
CA ARG A 212 -13.04 -5.91 13.83
C ARG A 212 -12.60 -6.80 12.67
N GLY A 213 -11.49 -7.52 12.89
CA GLY A 213 -11.04 -8.59 12.00
C GLY A 213 -11.78 -9.89 12.29
N HIS A 214 -11.87 -10.75 11.28
CA HIS A 214 -12.26 -12.16 11.42
C HIS A 214 -11.04 -13.03 11.12
N ALA A 215 -10.49 -13.70 12.15
CA ALA A 215 -9.26 -14.46 12.04
C ALA A 215 -9.42 -15.67 11.11
N ILE A 216 -8.53 -15.80 10.13
CA ILE A 216 -8.44 -16.98 9.24
C ILE A 216 -7.31 -17.92 9.64
N ALA A 217 -6.59 -17.59 10.70
CA ALA A 217 -5.53 -18.39 11.30
C ALA A 217 -5.42 -18.09 12.79
N SER A 218 -4.88 -19.01 13.54
CA SER A 218 -4.47 -18.82 14.93
C SER A 218 -3.01 -18.39 14.99
N SER A 219 -2.61 -17.58 15.98
CA SER A 219 -1.22 -17.15 16.13
C SER A 219 -0.80 -17.04 17.59
N LEU A 220 0.27 -17.76 17.96
CA LEU A 220 0.88 -17.66 19.29
C LEU A 220 1.51 -16.28 19.55
N TYR A 221 1.88 -15.53 18.50
CA TYR A 221 2.39 -14.15 18.63
C TYR A 221 1.35 -13.18 19.19
N MET A 222 0.05 -13.53 19.07
CA MET A 222 -1.04 -12.77 19.65
C MET A 222 -1.29 -13.09 21.12
N GLY A 223 -0.38 -13.85 21.76
CA GLY A 223 -0.47 -14.28 23.14
C GLY A 223 -1.17 -15.63 23.30
N THR A 224 -0.99 -16.22 24.48
CA THR A 224 -1.59 -17.51 24.86
C THR A 224 -2.38 -17.37 26.14
N ASP A 225 -3.36 -18.24 26.33
CA ASP A 225 -4.06 -18.44 27.59
C ASP A 225 -3.19 -19.23 28.61
N GLU A 226 -3.73 -19.52 29.77
CA GLU A 226 -3.06 -20.29 30.84
C GLU A 226 -2.74 -21.75 30.46
N ASN A 227 -3.39 -22.29 29.43
CA ASN A 227 -3.15 -23.60 28.89
C ASN A 227 -2.10 -23.61 27.76
N GLY A 228 -1.61 -22.45 27.33
CA GLY A 228 -0.69 -22.28 26.21
C GLY A 228 -1.39 -22.20 24.84
N ASP A 229 -2.73 -22.17 24.79
CA ASP A 229 -3.50 -22.03 23.56
C ASP A 229 -3.51 -20.59 23.06
N PRO A 230 -3.54 -20.34 21.72
CA PRO A 230 -3.66 -18.98 21.18
C PRO A 230 -4.88 -18.23 21.73
N LEU A 231 -4.71 -16.97 22.15
CA LEU A 231 -5.79 -16.10 22.61
C LEU A 231 -6.81 -15.77 21.52
N ILE A 232 -6.38 -15.77 20.25
CA ILE A 232 -7.24 -15.57 19.08
C ILE A 232 -7.06 -16.82 18.21
N LYS A 233 -8.17 -17.54 18.00
CA LYS A 233 -8.22 -18.75 17.18
C LYS A 233 -8.84 -18.46 15.83
N GLU A 234 -8.58 -19.31 14.85
CA GLU A 234 -9.27 -19.30 13.55
C GLU A 234 -10.79 -19.27 13.75
N GLY A 235 -11.48 -18.38 13.07
CA GLY A 235 -12.93 -18.15 13.21
C GLY A 235 -13.33 -17.07 14.22
N ASP A 236 -12.42 -16.61 15.06
CA ASP A 236 -12.72 -15.58 16.04
C ASP A 236 -12.84 -14.19 15.43
N ASN A 237 -13.81 -13.40 15.94
CA ASN A 237 -13.87 -11.98 15.67
C ASN A 237 -13.13 -11.23 16.79
N TYR A 238 -12.19 -10.37 16.42
CA TYR A 238 -11.40 -9.62 17.38
C TYR A 238 -11.42 -8.12 17.08
N ARG A 239 -11.40 -7.28 18.12
CA ARG A 239 -11.32 -5.82 17.99
C ARG A 239 -9.95 -5.42 17.46
N ARG A 240 -9.94 -4.44 16.54
CA ARG A 240 -8.75 -3.95 15.86
C ARG A 240 -8.77 -2.42 15.84
N ASN A 241 -7.98 -1.80 16.72
CA ASN A 241 -7.86 -0.36 16.82
C ASN A 241 -6.42 0.05 16.60
N ARG A 242 -6.17 0.97 15.69
CA ARG A 242 -4.83 1.39 15.28
C ARG A 242 -4.78 2.89 15.06
N TRP A 243 -3.65 3.51 15.33
CA TRP A 243 -3.44 4.90 15.00
C TRP A 243 -1.97 5.15 14.67
N THR A 244 -1.73 6.23 13.91
CA THR A 244 -0.40 6.63 13.52
C THR A 244 -0.30 8.15 13.48
N ALA A 245 0.90 8.67 13.74
CA ALA A 245 1.22 10.08 13.59
C ALA A 245 2.62 10.22 13.00
N GLY A 246 2.75 10.99 11.94
CA GLY A 246 4.01 11.10 11.22
C GLY A 246 4.19 12.39 10.46
N PHE A 247 5.29 12.45 9.76
CA PHE A 247 5.66 13.58 8.92
C PHE A 247 6.40 13.12 7.66
N ASP A 248 6.35 13.97 6.63
CA ASP A 248 7.17 13.88 5.43
C ASP A 248 7.72 15.28 5.13
N TYR A 249 9.03 15.38 4.98
CA TYR A 249 9.70 16.62 4.61
C TYR A 249 10.57 16.43 3.38
N LYS A 250 10.31 17.24 2.36
CA LYS A 250 11.01 17.24 1.08
C LYS A 250 11.68 18.56 0.80
N SER A 251 12.98 18.52 0.58
CA SER A 251 13.79 19.68 0.21
C SER A 251 14.73 19.33 -0.97
N LYS A 252 15.51 20.32 -1.41
CA LYS A 252 16.58 20.09 -2.40
C LYS A 252 17.79 19.38 -1.80
N ALA A 253 18.01 19.52 -0.48
CA ALA A 253 19.17 18.99 0.21
C ALA A 253 18.97 17.55 0.71
N PHE A 254 17.77 17.22 1.14
CA PHE A 254 17.42 15.89 1.63
C PHE A 254 15.91 15.70 1.67
N ASN A 255 15.48 14.45 1.68
CA ASN A 255 14.12 14.06 1.99
C ASN A 255 14.15 13.16 3.21
N VAL A 256 13.16 13.31 4.09
CA VAL A 256 13.01 12.48 5.28
C VAL A 256 11.53 12.33 5.63
N HIS A 257 11.14 11.12 5.99
CA HIS A 257 9.82 10.85 6.55
C HIS A 257 9.94 9.90 7.73
N GLY A 258 8.96 9.92 8.59
CA GLY A 258 8.92 9.09 9.77
C GLY A 258 7.54 9.08 10.40
N GLU A 259 7.27 8.05 11.18
CA GLU A 259 5.95 7.83 11.75
C GLU A 259 6.07 7.04 13.05
N TYR A 260 5.26 7.38 14.05
CA TYR A 260 4.95 6.53 15.18
C TYR A 260 3.65 5.79 14.89
N LEU A 261 3.61 4.50 15.24
CA LEU A 261 2.47 3.63 15.02
C LEU A 261 2.15 2.84 16.27
N GLU A 262 0.86 2.69 16.56
CA GLU A 262 0.37 1.83 17.62
C GLU A 262 -0.90 1.10 17.20
N GLY A 263 -0.99 -0.19 17.54
CA GLY A 263 -2.13 -1.04 17.32
C GLY A 263 -2.53 -1.82 18.57
N LYS A 264 -3.83 -2.07 18.70
CA LYS A 264 -4.38 -2.97 19.69
C LYS A 264 -5.31 -3.96 19.01
N ASP A 265 -4.86 -5.19 18.89
CA ASP A 265 -5.60 -6.31 18.32
C ASP A 265 -6.03 -7.23 19.49
N ALA A 266 -7.35 -7.26 19.79
CA ALA A 266 -7.90 -7.83 21.01
C ALA A 266 -7.25 -7.23 22.28
N SER A 267 -6.51 -8.03 23.05
CA SER A 267 -5.74 -7.60 24.24
C SER A 267 -4.28 -7.23 23.94
N VAL A 268 -3.78 -7.56 22.75
CA VAL A 268 -2.37 -7.39 22.39
C VAL A 268 -2.12 -5.98 21.85
N THR A 269 -1.14 -5.30 22.44
CA THR A 269 -0.68 -3.99 21.96
C THR A 269 0.65 -4.17 21.24
N SER A 270 0.74 -3.59 20.03
CA SER A 270 1.97 -3.46 19.24
C SER A 270 2.26 -1.99 18.96
N ARG A 271 3.54 -1.59 18.93
CA ARG A 271 3.91 -0.19 18.67
C ARG A 271 5.34 -0.05 18.17
N GLY A 272 5.59 1.03 17.48
CA GLY A 272 6.93 1.36 17.03
C GLY A 272 7.03 2.69 16.36
N ALA A 273 8.21 2.98 15.84
CA ALA A 273 8.48 4.19 15.10
C ALA A 273 9.60 3.93 14.09
N TYR A 274 9.56 4.66 12.99
CA TYR A 274 10.64 4.62 12.02
C TYR A 274 10.97 6.03 11.51
N VAL A 275 12.16 6.14 10.95
CA VAL A 275 12.60 7.28 10.15
C VAL A 275 13.39 6.77 8.96
N THR A 276 13.04 7.26 7.77
CA THR A 276 13.70 6.92 6.50
C THR A 276 14.00 8.21 5.75
N GLY A 277 15.16 8.27 5.12
CA GLY A 277 15.52 9.43 4.34
C GLY A 277 16.56 9.16 3.27
N ASN A 278 16.71 10.13 2.38
CA ASN A 278 17.73 10.13 1.36
C ASN A 278 18.36 11.51 1.17
N VAL A 279 19.65 11.50 0.82
CA VAL A 279 20.44 12.69 0.52
C VAL A 279 20.94 12.60 -0.92
N PRO A 280 20.52 13.52 -1.82
CA PRO A 280 21.02 13.58 -3.17
C PRO A 280 22.49 14.01 -3.22
N LEU A 281 23.35 13.20 -3.87
CA LEU A 281 24.75 13.52 -4.11
C LEU A 281 25.00 14.17 -5.46
N GLY A 282 23.95 14.33 -6.28
CA GLY A 282 24.02 14.80 -7.66
C GLY A 282 24.20 13.67 -8.68
N LYS A 283 24.07 14.03 -9.97
CA LYS A 283 24.16 13.08 -11.11
C LYS A 283 23.24 11.85 -10.99
N GLY A 284 22.10 12.02 -10.28
CA GLY A 284 21.11 10.94 -10.08
C GLY A 284 21.45 9.94 -8.98
N VAL A 285 22.49 10.18 -8.18
CA VAL A 285 22.86 9.32 -7.04
C VAL A 285 22.36 9.90 -5.74
N ASP A 286 21.73 9.04 -4.91
CA ASP A 286 21.35 9.39 -3.54
C ASP A 286 21.90 8.36 -2.56
N ILE A 287 22.25 8.82 -1.34
CA ILE A 287 22.44 7.96 -0.17
C ILE A 287 21.09 7.75 0.50
N VAL A 288 20.82 6.53 0.93
CA VAL A 288 19.61 6.13 1.66
C VAL A 288 19.98 5.64 3.04
N GLY A 289 19.21 6.06 4.04
CA GLY A 289 19.31 5.57 5.41
C GLY A 289 17.93 5.38 6.03
N SER A 290 17.77 4.34 6.84
CA SER A 290 16.55 4.09 7.61
C SER A 290 16.87 3.45 8.95
N TYR A 291 16.13 3.85 9.97
CA TYR A 291 16.06 3.16 11.25
C TYR A 291 14.59 2.91 11.59
N ASP A 292 14.30 1.70 12.03
CA ASP A 292 12.96 1.23 12.34
C ASP A 292 13.01 0.39 13.62
N PHE A 293 12.10 0.69 14.53
CA PHE A 293 11.87 -0.05 15.77
C PHE A 293 10.40 -0.45 15.83
N PHE A 294 10.14 -1.72 16.06
CA PHE A 294 8.78 -2.20 16.25
C PHE A 294 8.71 -3.30 17.30
N ASN A 295 7.79 -3.15 18.25
CA ASN A 295 7.43 -4.16 19.23
C ASN A 295 6.10 -4.79 18.80
N PHE A 296 6.13 -6.05 18.41
CA PHE A 296 4.97 -6.80 17.90
C PHE A 296 3.98 -7.18 19.00
N ASN A 297 4.46 -7.36 20.23
CA ASN A 297 3.65 -7.64 21.40
C ASN A 297 4.35 -7.06 22.64
N THR A 298 3.85 -5.92 23.13
CA THR A 298 4.48 -5.20 24.24
C THR A 298 4.46 -5.99 25.56
N ALA A 299 3.47 -6.87 25.75
CA ALA A 299 3.39 -7.70 26.94
C ALA A 299 4.51 -8.76 26.95
N LEU A 300 4.82 -9.33 25.80
CA LEU A 300 5.91 -10.30 25.64
C LEU A 300 7.27 -9.64 25.43
N GLY A 301 7.33 -8.33 25.15
CA GLY A 301 8.56 -7.61 24.84
C GLY A 301 9.18 -8.07 23.51
N MET A 302 8.37 -8.25 22.48
CA MET A 302 8.80 -8.73 21.14
C MET A 302 9.36 -7.57 20.31
N ASP A 303 10.58 -7.15 20.66
CA ASP A 303 11.24 -5.99 20.06
C ASP A 303 12.06 -6.39 18.84
N GLN A 304 11.95 -5.63 17.76
CA GLN A 304 12.80 -5.72 16.58
C GLN A 304 13.33 -4.34 16.18
N HIS A 305 14.61 -4.29 15.83
CA HIS A 305 15.27 -3.14 15.24
C HIS A 305 15.65 -3.47 13.80
N LYS A 306 15.42 -2.55 12.86
CA LYS A 306 15.89 -2.65 11.49
C LYS A 306 16.69 -1.41 11.12
N VAL A 307 17.85 -1.62 10.52
CA VAL A 307 18.70 -0.56 9.97
C VAL A 307 18.91 -0.82 8.49
N ILE A 308 18.75 0.22 7.69
CA ILE A 308 19.05 0.18 6.26
C ILE A 308 20.06 1.26 5.95
N ALA A 309 21.11 0.90 5.19
CA ALA A 309 22.05 1.85 4.62
C ALA A 309 22.31 1.46 3.15
N GLY A 310 22.33 2.43 2.25
CA GLY A 310 22.52 2.10 0.85
C GLY A 310 22.58 3.29 -0.09
N LEU A 311 22.62 2.95 -1.36
CA LEU A 311 22.70 3.88 -2.47
C LEU A 311 21.60 3.59 -3.46
N GLN A 312 21.14 4.63 -4.16
CA GLN A 312 20.30 4.49 -5.34
C GLN A 312 20.81 5.38 -6.46
N TYR A 313 20.67 4.89 -7.70
CA TYR A 313 21.08 5.60 -8.91
C TYR A 313 19.94 5.68 -9.90
N TRP A 314 19.44 6.88 -10.15
CA TRP A 314 18.38 7.20 -11.11
C TRP A 314 19.02 7.38 -12.49
N PHE A 315 19.04 6.32 -13.29
CA PHE A 315 19.65 6.35 -14.61
C PHE A 315 18.71 6.88 -15.72
N TYR A 316 17.38 6.81 -15.49
CA TYR A 316 16.40 7.34 -16.43
C TYR A 316 15.06 7.60 -15.75
N LYS A 317 14.60 8.87 -15.71
CA LYS A 317 13.28 9.26 -15.13
C LYS A 317 13.00 8.57 -13.79
N LYS A 318 12.05 7.61 -13.77
CA LYS A 318 11.64 6.82 -12.59
C LYS A 318 12.26 5.42 -12.58
N CYS A 319 13.31 5.18 -13.41
CA CYS A 319 14.07 3.94 -13.44
C CYS A 319 15.33 4.10 -12.59
N ARG A 320 15.61 3.15 -11.72
CA ARG A 320 16.77 3.20 -10.81
C ARG A 320 17.40 1.84 -10.54
N LEU A 321 18.66 1.88 -10.15
CA LEU A 321 19.37 0.80 -9.47
C LEU A 321 19.48 1.14 -7.99
N GLN A 322 19.35 0.15 -7.13
CA GLN A 322 19.50 0.29 -5.68
C GLN A 322 20.43 -0.81 -5.17
N LEU A 323 21.29 -0.45 -4.20
CA LEU A 323 22.12 -1.38 -3.43
C LEU A 323 21.98 -1.01 -1.97
N GLN A 324 21.55 -1.96 -1.14
CA GLN A 324 21.28 -1.74 0.28
C GLN A 324 21.83 -2.87 1.13
N TYR A 325 22.37 -2.52 2.28
CA TYR A 325 22.59 -3.41 3.39
C TYR A 325 21.45 -3.23 4.38
N VAL A 326 20.88 -4.35 4.83
CA VAL A 326 19.78 -4.40 5.79
C VAL A 326 20.21 -5.26 6.98
N TYR A 327 20.11 -4.71 8.16
CA TYR A 327 20.23 -5.44 9.41
C TYR A 327 18.88 -5.47 10.11
N LYS A 328 18.42 -6.67 10.51
CA LYS A 328 17.30 -6.86 11.43
C LYS A 328 17.81 -7.56 12.69
N SER A 329 17.52 -7.00 13.86
CA SER A 329 17.85 -7.66 15.13
C SER A 329 17.05 -8.94 15.29
N ALA A 330 17.49 -9.81 16.18
CA ALA A 330 16.67 -10.91 16.64
C ALA A 330 15.37 -10.39 17.26
N TYR A 331 14.29 -11.15 17.12
CA TYR A 331 13.15 -11.00 18.01
C TYR A 331 13.56 -11.52 19.38
N THR A 332 13.38 -10.69 20.39
CA THR A 332 13.51 -11.11 21.77
C THR A 332 12.12 -11.09 22.41
N THR A 333 11.77 -12.12 23.14
CA THR A 333 10.77 -11.98 24.20
C THR A 333 11.50 -11.70 25.52
N LYS A 334 10.77 -11.37 26.56
CA LYS A 334 11.34 -11.18 27.92
C LYS A 334 12.10 -12.41 28.41
N THR A 335 11.88 -13.57 27.83
CA THR A 335 12.41 -14.87 28.30
C THR A 335 13.12 -15.67 27.22
N GLU A 336 12.85 -15.45 25.91
CA GLU A 336 13.36 -16.32 24.84
C GLU A 336 13.63 -15.56 23.52
N PHE A 337 14.59 -16.07 22.72
CA PHE A 337 14.78 -15.66 21.33
C PHE A 337 13.82 -16.41 20.41
N ILE A 338 13.03 -15.68 19.64
CA ILE A 338 12.08 -16.28 18.68
C ILE A 338 12.70 -16.37 17.29
N HIS A 339 13.50 -15.36 16.88
CA HIS A 339 14.21 -15.33 15.60
C HIS A 339 15.62 -14.76 15.77
N GLY A 340 16.60 -15.37 15.10
CA GLY A 340 17.95 -14.85 15.03
C GLY A 340 18.05 -13.55 14.23
N ALA A 341 19.15 -12.82 14.45
CA ALA A 341 19.46 -11.65 13.65
C ALA A 341 19.60 -12.02 12.15
N ASN A 342 19.25 -11.08 11.31
CA ASN A 342 19.29 -11.22 9.86
C ASN A 342 20.13 -10.09 9.26
N HIS A 343 21.08 -10.45 8.40
CA HIS A 343 21.87 -9.54 7.59
C HIS A 343 21.54 -9.78 6.13
N ALA A 344 21.23 -8.73 5.38
CA ALA A 344 20.98 -8.88 3.95
C ALA A 344 21.74 -7.83 3.14
N ILE A 345 22.22 -8.24 1.96
CA ILE A 345 22.70 -7.36 0.91
C ILE A 345 21.73 -7.50 -0.25
N MET A 346 21.10 -6.39 -0.61
CA MET A 346 20.04 -6.37 -1.61
C MET A 346 20.44 -5.45 -2.77
N ALA A 347 20.37 -5.98 -3.98
CA ALA A 347 20.51 -5.20 -5.20
C ALA A 347 19.21 -5.28 -6.00
N GLN A 348 18.65 -4.14 -6.40
CA GLN A 348 17.39 -4.08 -7.13
C GLN A 348 17.48 -3.16 -8.34
N MET A 349 16.92 -3.60 -9.45
CA MET A 349 16.60 -2.77 -10.59
C MET A 349 15.11 -2.48 -10.61
N GLN A 350 14.76 -1.21 -10.80
CA GLN A 350 13.40 -0.75 -11.02
C GLN A 350 13.29 -0.16 -12.42
N ILE A 351 12.38 -0.68 -13.21
CA ILE A 351 11.98 -0.13 -14.50
C ILE A 351 10.55 0.33 -14.40
N ARG A 352 10.25 1.58 -14.80
CA ARG A 352 8.91 2.14 -14.80
C ARG A 352 8.56 2.74 -16.15
N LEU A 353 7.37 2.43 -16.63
CA LEU A 353 6.77 2.94 -17.84
C LEU A 353 5.50 3.72 -17.49
N ASP A 354 5.37 4.92 -18.00
CA ASP A 354 4.17 5.73 -17.91
C ASP A 354 3.82 6.19 -19.34
N TYR A 355 2.68 5.76 -19.85
CA TYR A 355 2.13 6.18 -21.14
C TYR A 355 0.81 6.90 -20.92
N ALA A 356 0.74 8.14 -21.33
CA ALA A 356 -0.50 8.90 -21.42
C ALA A 356 -0.78 9.22 -22.89
N GLY A 357 -1.98 8.94 -23.35
CA GLY A 357 -2.41 9.36 -24.67
C GLY A 357 -2.19 10.87 -24.84
N LYS A 358 -1.72 11.30 -26.01
CA LYS A 358 -1.55 12.74 -26.28
C LYS A 358 -2.94 13.39 -26.27
N LYS A 359 -3.18 14.35 -25.38
CA LYS A 359 -4.25 15.32 -25.58
C LYS A 359 -3.91 16.10 -26.83
N LYS A 360 -4.78 16.02 -27.84
CA LYS A 360 -4.77 16.96 -28.98
C LYS A 360 -5.12 18.37 -28.53
#